data_debba46103422a115d94a74defb7bdae
#
_entry.id   debba46103422a115d94a74defb7bdae
#
_cell.length_a   1.000
_cell.length_b   1.000
_cell.length_c   1.000
_cell.angle_alpha   90.00
_cell.angle_beta   90.00
_cell.angle_gamma   90.00
#
_symmetry.space_group_name_H-M   'P 1'
#
loop_
_entity.id
_entity.type
_entity.pdbx_description
1 polymer ?
#
loop_
_entity_poly.entity_id
_entity_poly.type
_entity_poly.pdbx_seq_one_letter_code
_entity_poly.pdbx_strand_id
1 'polypeptide(L)'
;MKGKKLAILSALSASVLIISGCSSGSDESSGVAIEVPDVPMHEAMGEFEGELNIVNWSGFVEPAWTDKFTADTGCKVNPRVAGTSDEMVTLMRTGQYDIVSASGDAALRLIVGGDVQPLNLDLIPNFSDEIAAGMKGNIYDTVNGKPYGVPIGRGANLLQYNEDVTGGAPESWDVVWELDTPYQGKITAYDAPIYIADAAVYLMYHKPELGIQNPYALDKTQLAAAIDLLKQQNQVIGEYWSDPVAQITSFVGGNTVVGTSWEVLRKFAAQDNLKTTLPVEGSTGWFDSWLVSSTTKNINCAYAWMDYTSKPDVNGAIAVNFGMAPANVAFCASSPEAQAHCDTFFAEDEEFFKRIWPWTTPIETCVDGRTDVKCTSFQEWTNAWATVKG
;
A
#
# COMPACT_ATOMS: atom_id res chain seq x y z
N MET A 1 37.41 -49.00 -74.73
CA MET A 1 38.39 -49.20 -73.64
C MET A 1 38.16 -48.18 -72.56
N LYS A 2 37.86 -48.71 -71.37
CA LYS A 2 37.90 -48.13 -70.04
C LYS A 2 37.31 -46.70 -69.84
N GLY A 3 35.99 -46.63 -69.56
CA GLY A 3 35.31 -45.46 -68.94
C GLY A 3 35.53 -45.39 -67.44
N LYS A 4 35.81 -44.22 -66.93
CA LYS A 4 35.74 -43.93 -65.47
C LYS A 4 34.42 -43.28 -65.15
N LYS A 5 33.66 -43.93 -64.27
CA LYS A 5 32.42 -43.40 -63.69
C LYS A 5 32.78 -42.41 -62.60
N LEU A 6 32.25 -41.24 -62.69
CA LEU A 6 32.28 -40.20 -61.62
C LEU A 6 31.00 -40.30 -60.82
N ALA A 7 31.13 -40.56 -59.52
CA ALA A 7 30.02 -40.62 -58.61
C ALA A 7 29.73 -39.19 -58.07
N ILE A 8 28.51 -38.71 -58.23
CA ILE A 8 28.03 -37.45 -57.66
C ILE A 8 27.37 -37.78 -56.29
N LEU A 9 27.95 -37.30 -55.24
CA LEU A 9 27.34 -37.31 -53.90
C LEU A 9 26.27 -36.19 -53.82
N SER A 10 25.03 -36.58 -53.66
CA SER A 10 23.94 -35.66 -53.35
C SER A 10 23.88 -35.45 -51.83
N ALA A 11 24.16 -34.25 -51.38
CA ALA A 11 23.92 -33.87 -50.00
C ALA A 11 22.43 -33.50 -49.82
N LEU A 12 21.69 -34.25 -49.01
CA LEU A 12 20.37 -33.91 -48.56
C LEU A 12 20.52 -32.88 -47.42
N SER A 13 20.07 -31.64 -47.68
CA SER A 13 19.88 -30.62 -46.66
C SER A 13 18.53 -30.85 -46.01
N ALA A 14 18.53 -31.29 -44.78
CA ALA A 14 17.32 -31.34 -43.92
C ALA A 14 16.99 -29.92 -43.43
N SER A 15 15.95 -29.32 -43.99
CA SER A 15 15.38 -28.07 -43.48
C SER A 15 14.56 -28.36 -42.22
N VAL A 16 15.06 -27.93 -41.08
CA VAL A 16 14.27 -27.92 -39.84
C VAL A 16 13.31 -26.74 -39.89
N LEU A 17 12.01 -27.04 -40.04
CA LEU A 17 10.94 -26.08 -39.86
C LEU A 17 10.81 -25.81 -38.35
N ILE A 18 11.27 -24.62 -37.91
CA ILE A 18 10.96 -24.09 -36.59
C ILE A 18 9.51 -23.58 -36.67
N ILE A 19 8.59 -24.32 -36.09
CA ILE A 19 7.23 -23.87 -35.82
C ILE A 19 7.33 -22.87 -34.67
N SER A 20 7.30 -21.58 -34.99
CA SER A 20 7.07 -20.54 -33.99
C SER A 20 5.64 -20.66 -33.45
N GLY A 21 5.49 -21.34 -32.32
CA GLY A 21 4.26 -21.29 -31.54
C GLY A 21 4.09 -19.86 -31.00
N CYS A 22 3.05 -19.18 -31.45
CA CYS A 22 2.55 -18.00 -30.73
C CYS A 22 2.03 -18.48 -29.39
N SER A 23 2.83 -18.35 -28.33
CA SER A 23 2.35 -18.37 -26.96
C SER A 23 1.68 -17.01 -26.73
N SER A 24 0.39 -17.04 -26.48
CA SER A 24 -0.36 -15.92 -25.92
C SER A 24 0.39 -15.40 -24.69
N GLY A 25 0.86 -14.14 -24.77
CA GLY A 25 1.54 -13.50 -23.67
C GLY A 25 0.59 -13.36 -22.48
N SER A 26 0.89 -14.09 -21.43
CA SER A 26 0.63 -13.61 -20.08
C SER A 26 1.61 -12.45 -19.87
N ASP A 27 1.12 -11.30 -19.46
CA ASP A 27 1.93 -10.19 -18.97
C ASP A 27 2.79 -10.70 -17.80
N GLU A 28 3.99 -11.19 -18.11
CA GLU A 28 5.03 -11.30 -17.09
C GLU A 28 5.41 -9.87 -16.72
N SER A 29 4.91 -9.40 -15.58
CA SER A 29 5.49 -8.25 -14.92
C SER A 29 6.98 -8.55 -14.75
N SER A 30 7.83 -7.84 -15.46
CA SER A 30 9.28 -7.90 -15.37
C SER A 30 9.75 -7.33 -14.03
N GLY A 31 9.24 -7.90 -12.92
CA GLY A 31 9.61 -7.53 -11.57
C GLY A 31 11.04 -7.96 -11.29
N VAL A 32 11.85 -7.03 -10.81
CA VAL A 32 13.17 -7.37 -10.27
C VAL A 32 12.96 -8.32 -9.09
N ALA A 33 13.71 -9.45 -9.07
CA ALA A 33 13.64 -10.41 -7.98
C ALA A 33 14.11 -9.75 -6.68
N ILE A 34 13.25 -9.77 -5.67
CA ILE A 34 13.56 -9.29 -4.32
C ILE A 34 14.05 -10.48 -3.50
N GLU A 35 15.21 -10.31 -2.86
CA GLU A 35 15.72 -11.34 -1.95
C GLU A 35 14.83 -11.43 -0.71
N VAL A 36 14.23 -12.60 -0.48
CA VAL A 36 13.38 -12.90 0.68
C VAL A 36 13.81 -14.24 1.28
N PRO A 37 13.76 -14.41 2.61
CA PRO A 37 14.00 -15.69 3.26
C PRO A 37 13.02 -16.76 2.77
N ASP A 38 13.50 -18.00 2.69
CA ASP A 38 12.64 -19.14 2.34
C ASP A 38 11.81 -19.57 3.55
N VAL A 39 10.61 -19.04 3.63
CA VAL A 39 9.62 -19.37 4.67
C VAL A 39 8.59 -20.33 4.05
N PRO A 40 8.30 -21.48 4.71
CA PRO A 40 7.33 -22.42 4.19
C PRO A 40 5.91 -21.84 4.21
N MET A 41 5.14 -22.14 3.17
CA MET A 41 3.72 -21.81 3.07
C MET A 41 2.88 -22.87 3.79
N HIS A 42 1.78 -22.45 4.44
CA HIS A 42 0.81 -23.38 5.00
C HIS A 42 0.01 -24.09 3.87
N GLU A 43 -0.07 -25.43 3.93
CA GLU A 43 -0.59 -26.23 2.80
C GLU A 43 -2.04 -26.67 2.97
N ALA A 44 -2.54 -26.84 4.21
CA ALA A 44 -3.88 -27.36 4.47
C ALA A 44 -4.43 -26.92 5.83
N MET A 45 -5.74 -26.68 5.89
CA MET A 45 -6.42 -26.38 7.15
C MET A 45 -6.45 -27.60 8.06
N GLY A 46 -6.21 -27.36 9.37
CA GLY A 46 -6.30 -28.31 10.45
C GLY A 46 -7.38 -27.93 11.47
N GLU A 47 -7.23 -28.42 12.71
CA GLU A 47 -8.09 -28.02 13.83
C GLU A 47 -7.73 -26.58 14.28
N PHE A 48 -8.73 -25.83 14.72
CA PHE A 48 -8.52 -24.49 15.25
C PHE A 48 -7.83 -24.54 16.60
N GLU A 49 -6.86 -23.64 16.80
CA GLU A 49 -5.99 -23.63 17.98
C GLU A 49 -6.64 -22.96 19.20
N GLY A 50 -7.76 -22.24 18.99
CA GLY A 50 -8.58 -21.67 20.07
C GLY A 50 -8.24 -20.23 20.44
N GLU A 51 -7.17 -19.64 19.88
CA GLU A 51 -6.83 -18.22 20.06
C GLU A 51 -6.21 -17.61 18.83
N LEU A 52 -6.27 -16.27 18.73
CA LEU A 52 -5.66 -15.49 17.65
C LEU A 52 -5.20 -14.13 18.20
N ASN A 53 -3.91 -13.87 18.17
CA ASN A 53 -3.30 -12.64 18.64
C ASN A 53 -3.00 -11.71 17.45
N ILE A 54 -3.66 -10.56 17.38
CA ILE A 54 -3.63 -9.67 16.21
C ILE A 54 -3.02 -8.32 16.58
N VAL A 55 -1.99 -7.90 15.84
CA VAL A 55 -1.56 -6.48 15.82
C VAL A 55 -2.37 -5.75 14.75
N ASN A 56 -3.03 -4.65 15.12
CA ASN A 56 -3.94 -3.98 14.21
C ASN A 56 -3.99 -2.46 14.38
N TRP A 57 -4.43 -1.77 13.33
CA TRP A 57 -4.87 -0.39 13.42
C TRP A 57 -6.15 -0.29 14.26
N SER A 58 -6.31 0.81 14.98
CA SER A 58 -7.55 1.08 15.74
C SER A 58 -8.78 0.99 14.82
N GLY A 59 -9.79 0.23 15.23
CA GLY A 59 -11.03 0.06 14.46
C GLY A 59 -11.05 -1.11 13.47
N PHE A 60 -9.94 -1.86 13.27
CA PHE A 60 -9.94 -3.04 12.39
C PHE A 60 -10.41 -4.32 13.09
N VAL A 61 -10.30 -4.37 14.41
CA VAL A 61 -10.65 -5.57 15.21
C VAL A 61 -11.57 -5.13 16.36
N GLU A 62 -12.87 -5.29 16.17
CA GLU A 62 -13.90 -4.81 17.09
C GLU A 62 -14.89 -5.92 17.47
N PRO A 63 -15.51 -5.87 18.65
CA PRO A 63 -16.49 -6.87 19.11
C PRO A 63 -17.62 -7.13 18.12
N ALA A 64 -18.03 -6.12 17.34
CA ALA A 64 -19.11 -6.22 16.38
C ALA A 64 -18.95 -7.37 15.36
N TRP A 65 -17.73 -7.79 15.06
CA TRP A 65 -17.44 -8.92 14.18
C TRP A 65 -16.56 -10.01 14.83
N THR A 66 -15.74 -9.68 15.82
CA THR A 66 -14.91 -10.69 16.50
C THR A 66 -15.73 -11.65 17.34
N ASP A 67 -16.84 -11.20 17.95
CA ASP A 67 -17.70 -12.07 18.76
C ASP A 67 -18.31 -13.19 17.92
N LYS A 68 -18.80 -12.85 16.71
CA LYS A 68 -19.34 -13.84 15.79
C LYS A 68 -18.25 -14.79 15.31
N PHE A 69 -17.08 -14.29 14.93
CA PHE A 69 -15.94 -15.12 14.52
C PHE A 69 -15.57 -16.13 15.63
N THR A 70 -15.44 -15.64 16.87
CA THR A 70 -15.13 -16.50 18.02
C THR A 70 -16.22 -17.53 18.27
N ALA A 71 -17.50 -17.16 18.15
CA ALA A 71 -18.61 -18.09 18.33
C ALA A 71 -18.64 -19.20 17.26
N ASP A 72 -18.31 -18.86 16.01
CA ASP A 72 -18.33 -19.80 14.89
C ASP A 72 -17.11 -20.73 14.86
N THR A 73 -15.94 -20.27 15.32
CA THR A 73 -14.67 -21.01 15.17
C THR A 73 -14.08 -21.50 16.50
N GLY A 74 -14.46 -20.90 17.61
CA GLY A 74 -13.77 -21.09 18.90
C GLY A 74 -12.45 -20.33 19.01
N CYS A 75 -11.98 -19.63 17.97
CA CYS A 75 -10.76 -18.81 18.01
C CYS A 75 -11.04 -17.49 18.74
N LYS A 76 -10.57 -17.38 19.98
CA LYS A 76 -10.68 -16.12 20.74
C LYS A 76 -9.72 -15.09 20.17
N VAL A 77 -10.24 -13.95 19.76
CA VAL A 77 -9.45 -12.83 19.18
C VAL A 77 -8.92 -11.95 20.30
N ASN A 78 -7.60 -11.71 20.31
CA ASN A 78 -6.89 -10.86 21.25
C ASN A 78 -6.20 -9.71 20.47
N PRO A 79 -6.84 -8.54 20.33
CA PRO A 79 -6.28 -7.43 19.57
C PRO A 79 -5.22 -6.65 20.35
N ARG A 80 -4.20 -6.19 19.65
CA ARG A 80 -3.21 -5.21 20.10
C ARG A 80 -3.19 -4.06 19.12
N VAL A 81 -3.74 -2.91 19.49
CA VAL A 81 -3.67 -1.71 18.67
C VAL A 81 -2.24 -1.17 18.66
N ALA A 82 -1.74 -0.90 17.46
CA ALA A 82 -0.50 -0.18 17.21
C ALA A 82 -0.79 1.18 16.58
N GLY A 83 0.03 2.18 16.89
CA GLY A 83 -0.15 3.56 16.43
C GLY A 83 0.63 3.88 15.15
N THR A 84 1.63 3.05 14.79
CA THR A 84 2.51 3.28 13.63
C THR A 84 2.94 1.97 12.98
N SER A 85 3.29 2.04 11.68
CA SER A 85 3.91 0.91 10.96
C SER A 85 5.18 0.39 11.64
N ASP A 86 6.00 1.28 12.22
CA ASP A 86 7.22 0.89 12.92
C ASP A 86 6.92 0.11 14.22
N GLU A 87 5.87 0.49 14.95
CA GLU A 87 5.41 -0.27 16.12
C GLU A 87 4.92 -1.66 15.69
N MET A 88 4.16 -1.77 14.58
CA MET A 88 3.68 -3.05 14.06
C MET A 88 4.83 -4.01 13.74
N VAL A 89 5.84 -3.53 13.01
CA VAL A 89 7.04 -4.32 12.68
C VAL A 89 7.76 -4.78 13.96
N THR A 90 7.89 -3.89 14.94
CA THR A 90 8.53 -4.21 16.23
C THR A 90 7.75 -5.28 16.99
N LEU A 91 6.43 -5.15 17.08
CA LEU A 91 5.56 -6.11 17.76
C LEU A 91 5.60 -7.48 17.09
N MET A 92 5.52 -7.56 15.76
CA MET A 92 5.59 -8.82 15.01
C MET A 92 6.90 -9.56 15.28
N ARG A 93 8.02 -8.85 15.34
CA ARG A 93 9.36 -9.41 15.66
C ARG A 93 9.51 -9.95 17.06
N THR A 94 8.57 -9.68 17.96
CA THR A 94 8.55 -10.34 19.29
C THR A 94 8.16 -11.81 19.21
N GLY A 95 7.52 -12.25 18.11
CA GLY A 95 6.98 -13.61 17.96
C GLY A 95 5.76 -13.91 18.85
N GLN A 96 5.10 -12.87 19.39
CA GLN A 96 3.94 -13.02 20.28
C GLN A 96 2.60 -12.87 19.53
N TYR A 97 2.64 -12.49 18.27
CA TYR A 97 1.45 -12.20 17.46
C TYR A 97 1.38 -13.09 16.24
N ASP A 98 0.16 -13.44 15.85
CA ASP A 98 -0.13 -14.39 14.79
C ASP A 98 -0.39 -13.67 13.46
N ILE A 99 -1.05 -12.52 13.52
CA ILE A 99 -1.46 -11.72 12.35
C ILE A 99 -1.17 -10.24 12.61
N VAL A 100 -0.94 -9.51 11.54
CA VAL A 100 -0.86 -8.04 11.54
C VAL A 100 -1.69 -7.46 10.41
N SER A 101 -2.38 -6.32 10.66
CA SER A 101 -2.94 -5.46 9.62
C SER A 101 -1.89 -4.41 9.24
N ALA A 102 -1.17 -4.64 8.16
CA ALA A 102 -0.04 -3.77 7.80
C ALA A 102 -0.31 -2.97 6.53
N SER A 103 0.02 -1.69 6.57
CA SER A 103 0.16 -0.89 5.35
C SER A 103 1.41 -1.30 4.57
N GLY A 104 1.47 -0.98 3.29
CA GLY A 104 2.52 -1.48 2.41
C GLY A 104 3.95 -1.10 2.82
N ASP A 105 4.13 -0.01 3.57
CA ASP A 105 5.42 0.41 4.13
C ASP A 105 5.91 -0.48 5.30
N ALA A 106 5.01 -1.19 5.97
CA ALA A 106 5.36 -2.21 6.96
C ALA A 106 5.38 -3.60 6.33
N ALA A 107 4.43 -3.92 5.44
CA ALA A 107 4.25 -5.23 4.85
C ALA A 107 5.53 -5.74 4.15
N LEU A 108 6.09 -4.97 3.22
CA LEU A 108 7.32 -5.38 2.52
C LEU A 108 8.52 -5.53 3.46
N ARG A 109 8.61 -4.73 4.55
CA ARG A 109 9.66 -4.89 5.57
C ARG A 109 9.56 -6.22 6.30
N LEU A 110 8.33 -6.65 6.62
CA LEU A 110 8.08 -7.93 7.27
C LEU A 110 8.39 -9.11 6.32
N ILE A 111 8.05 -8.96 5.04
CA ILE A 111 8.32 -9.99 4.02
C ILE A 111 9.82 -10.18 3.82
N VAL A 112 10.57 -9.10 3.54
CA VAL A 112 12.03 -9.20 3.34
C VAL A 112 12.78 -9.55 4.62
N GLY A 113 12.19 -9.30 5.79
CA GLY A 113 12.71 -9.74 7.08
C GLY A 113 12.48 -11.21 7.39
N GLY A 114 11.60 -11.91 6.65
CA GLY A 114 11.14 -13.26 6.96
C GLY A 114 10.24 -13.34 8.20
N ASP A 115 9.68 -12.20 8.62
CA ASP A 115 8.82 -12.10 9.79
C ASP A 115 7.41 -12.66 9.50
N VAL A 116 7.02 -12.75 8.22
CA VAL A 116 5.73 -13.28 7.74
C VAL A 116 5.94 -14.37 6.70
N GLN A 117 4.92 -15.22 6.53
CA GLN A 117 4.95 -16.35 5.60
C GLN A 117 4.13 -16.08 4.33
N PRO A 118 4.48 -16.73 3.19
CA PRO A 118 3.64 -16.71 2.01
C PRO A 118 2.30 -17.42 2.28
N LEU A 119 1.25 -17.00 1.58
CA LEU A 119 -0.11 -17.48 1.77
C LEU A 119 -0.52 -18.48 0.68
N ASN A 120 -1.22 -19.52 1.09
CA ASN A 120 -1.99 -20.38 0.19
C ASN A 120 -3.41 -19.81 0.06
N LEU A 121 -3.68 -19.08 -1.02
CA LEU A 121 -4.98 -18.44 -1.24
C LEU A 121 -6.12 -19.44 -1.47
N ASP A 122 -5.84 -20.71 -1.83
CA ASP A 122 -6.87 -21.76 -1.93
C ASP A 122 -7.52 -22.07 -0.57
N LEU A 123 -6.87 -21.70 0.52
CA LEU A 123 -7.40 -21.84 1.88
C LEU A 123 -8.23 -20.63 2.34
N ILE A 124 -8.39 -19.62 1.47
CA ILE A 124 -9.12 -18.38 1.71
C ILE A 124 -10.17 -18.18 0.61
N PRO A 125 -11.24 -19.01 0.58
CA PRO A 125 -12.21 -19.00 -0.52
C PRO A 125 -12.96 -17.67 -0.70
N ASN A 126 -13.06 -16.82 0.33
CA ASN A 126 -13.63 -15.48 0.20
C ASN A 126 -12.63 -14.45 -0.38
N PHE A 127 -11.39 -14.82 -0.63
CA PHE A 127 -10.48 -14.05 -1.48
C PHE A 127 -10.85 -14.30 -2.95
N SER A 128 -11.83 -13.56 -3.43
CA SER A 128 -12.52 -13.76 -4.71
C SER A 128 -12.21 -12.68 -5.73
N ASP A 129 -12.85 -12.79 -6.90
CA ASP A 129 -12.78 -11.75 -7.94
C ASP A 129 -13.43 -10.42 -7.52
N GLU A 130 -14.24 -10.43 -6.45
CA GLU A 130 -14.88 -9.26 -5.87
C GLU A 130 -13.91 -8.37 -5.07
N ILE A 131 -12.71 -8.87 -4.75
CA ILE A 131 -11.63 -8.03 -4.23
C ILE A 131 -11.16 -7.11 -5.36
N ALA A 132 -11.10 -5.80 -5.07
CA ALA A 132 -10.70 -4.76 -6.03
C ALA A 132 -9.39 -5.12 -6.76
N ALA A 133 -9.39 -5.04 -8.08
CA ALA A 133 -8.27 -5.49 -8.91
C ALA A 133 -6.96 -4.74 -8.56
N GLY A 134 -7.04 -3.44 -8.28
CA GLY A 134 -5.89 -2.62 -7.88
C GLY A 134 -5.33 -2.96 -6.50
N MET A 135 -5.95 -3.88 -5.74
CA MET A 135 -5.46 -4.35 -4.45
C MET A 135 -4.86 -5.75 -4.51
N LYS A 136 -4.75 -6.35 -5.69
CA LYS A 136 -4.18 -7.70 -5.88
C LYS A 136 -2.81 -7.63 -6.54
N GLY A 137 -1.87 -8.44 -6.08
CA GLY A 137 -0.60 -8.63 -6.73
C GLY A 137 0.36 -7.44 -6.63
N ASN A 138 0.18 -6.58 -5.66
CA ASN A 138 1.05 -5.43 -5.44
C ASN A 138 2.35 -5.85 -4.75
N ILE A 139 3.44 -5.15 -5.05
CA ILE A 139 4.78 -5.49 -4.55
C ILE A 139 4.92 -5.44 -3.02
N TYR A 140 4.04 -4.72 -2.34
CA TYR A 140 4.07 -4.64 -0.88
C TYR A 140 3.46 -5.87 -0.20
N ASP A 141 2.66 -6.68 -0.91
CA ASP A 141 2.01 -7.89 -0.39
C ASP A 141 2.18 -9.14 -1.26
N THR A 142 2.75 -8.97 -2.47
CA THR A 142 3.03 -10.06 -3.41
C THR A 142 4.46 -9.93 -3.93
N VAL A 143 5.36 -10.79 -3.47
CA VAL A 143 6.79 -10.73 -3.78
C VAL A 143 7.22 -11.98 -4.55
N ASN A 144 7.91 -11.79 -5.67
CA ASN A 144 8.36 -12.87 -6.56
C ASN A 144 7.22 -13.84 -6.96
N GLY A 145 6.01 -13.30 -7.17
CA GLY A 145 4.81 -14.05 -7.52
C GLY A 145 4.17 -14.83 -6.37
N LYS A 146 4.68 -14.73 -5.14
CA LYS A 146 4.09 -15.35 -3.94
C LYS A 146 3.27 -14.30 -3.18
N PRO A 147 1.97 -14.53 -2.89
CA PRO A 147 1.17 -13.66 -2.05
C PRO A 147 1.56 -13.83 -0.57
N TYR A 148 1.59 -12.72 0.16
CA TYR A 148 1.85 -12.64 1.60
C TYR A 148 0.73 -11.93 2.34
N GLY A 149 -0.09 -11.15 1.63
CA GLY A 149 -1.15 -10.35 2.22
C GLY A 149 -2.53 -10.63 1.64
N VAL A 150 -3.56 -10.51 2.49
CA VAL A 150 -4.98 -10.48 2.11
C VAL A 150 -5.47 -9.04 2.30
N PRO A 151 -5.89 -8.34 1.23
CA PRO A 151 -6.32 -6.95 1.30
C PRO A 151 -7.48 -6.71 2.27
N ILE A 152 -7.40 -5.61 3.01
CA ILE A 152 -8.45 -5.15 3.95
C ILE A 152 -9.18 -3.95 3.37
N GLY A 153 -8.43 -2.96 2.90
CA GLY A 153 -8.96 -1.72 2.36
C GLY A 153 -7.84 -0.75 1.99
N ARG A 154 -8.23 0.38 1.41
CA ARG A 154 -7.29 1.38 0.91
C ARG A 154 -7.80 2.80 1.11
N GLY A 155 -6.87 3.76 1.17
CA GLY A 155 -7.15 5.18 1.19
C GLY A 155 -6.05 5.99 0.52
N ALA A 156 -6.41 7.20 0.10
CA ALA A 156 -5.49 8.15 -0.52
C ALA A 156 -5.04 9.22 0.47
N ASN A 157 -3.80 9.69 0.33
CA ASN A 157 -3.36 10.94 0.92
C ASN A 157 -3.88 12.08 0.06
N LEU A 158 -4.85 12.82 0.54
CA LEU A 158 -5.52 13.88 -0.21
C LEU A 158 -5.06 15.26 0.24
N LEU A 159 -5.20 16.23 -0.64
CA LEU A 159 -5.08 17.63 -0.30
C LEU A 159 -6.38 18.07 0.37
N GLN A 160 -6.36 18.25 1.69
CA GLN A 160 -7.46 18.85 2.44
C GLN A 160 -7.31 20.38 2.43
N TYR A 161 -8.43 21.09 2.28
CA TYR A 161 -8.46 22.54 2.24
C TYR A 161 -9.73 23.10 2.88
N ASN A 162 -9.61 24.34 3.36
CA ASN A 162 -10.76 25.12 3.82
C ASN A 162 -11.24 26.00 2.65
N GLU A 163 -12.40 25.65 2.08
CA GLU A 163 -12.98 26.29 0.89
C GLU A 163 -13.22 27.78 1.08
N ASP A 164 -13.59 28.22 2.28
CA ASP A 164 -13.79 29.64 2.59
C ASP A 164 -12.49 30.46 2.51
N VAL A 165 -11.34 29.79 2.68
CA VAL A 165 -10.03 30.42 2.65
C VAL A 165 -9.37 30.29 1.26
N THR A 166 -9.50 29.13 0.63
CA THR A 166 -8.86 28.85 -0.68
C THR A 166 -9.70 29.39 -1.85
N GLY A 167 -11.00 29.61 -1.66
CA GLY A 167 -11.91 30.07 -2.70
C GLY A 167 -12.28 29.00 -3.73
N GLY A 168 -11.95 27.73 -3.46
CA GLY A 168 -12.21 26.57 -4.28
C GLY A 168 -11.13 25.50 -4.12
N ALA A 169 -11.30 24.36 -4.81
CA ALA A 169 -10.36 23.26 -4.77
C ALA A 169 -9.02 23.66 -5.43
N PRO A 170 -7.88 23.53 -4.73
CA PRO A 170 -6.57 23.66 -5.38
C PRO A 170 -6.38 22.53 -6.41
N GLU A 171 -5.88 22.89 -7.59
CA GLU A 171 -5.67 21.94 -8.70
C GLU A 171 -4.35 21.17 -8.58
N SER A 172 -3.35 21.76 -7.90
CA SER A 172 -1.99 21.26 -7.76
C SER A 172 -1.55 21.24 -6.30
N TRP A 173 -0.61 20.37 -5.98
CA TRP A 173 0.13 20.38 -4.71
C TRP A 173 1.04 21.62 -4.54
N ASP A 174 1.21 22.50 -5.56
CA ASP A 174 2.01 23.74 -5.47
C ASP A 174 1.69 24.53 -4.20
N VAL A 175 0.39 24.57 -3.82
CA VAL A 175 -0.07 25.31 -2.64
C VAL A 175 0.57 24.89 -1.31
N VAL A 176 1.18 23.69 -1.27
CA VAL A 176 1.87 23.17 -0.07
C VAL A 176 3.38 22.98 -0.29
N TRP A 177 3.87 23.07 -1.54
CA TRP A 177 5.30 22.88 -1.85
C TRP A 177 6.04 24.17 -2.15
N GLU A 178 5.38 25.18 -2.71
CA GLU A 178 6.04 26.39 -3.19
C GLU A 178 6.19 27.44 -2.07
N LEU A 179 7.34 28.19 -2.11
CA LEU A 179 7.66 29.19 -1.09
C LEU A 179 6.77 30.45 -1.15
N ASP A 180 6.18 30.73 -2.30
CA ASP A 180 5.32 31.90 -2.53
C ASP A 180 3.83 31.57 -2.26
N THR A 181 3.54 30.42 -1.66
CA THR A 181 2.19 30.04 -1.27
C THR A 181 1.52 31.13 -0.40
N PRO A 182 0.24 31.46 -0.65
CA PRO A 182 -0.50 32.42 0.19
C PRO A 182 -0.85 31.86 1.58
N TYR A 183 -0.58 30.57 1.83
CA TYR A 183 -0.94 29.87 3.06
C TYR A 183 0.26 29.61 3.99
N GLN A 184 1.34 30.34 3.83
CA GLN A 184 2.54 30.20 4.65
C GLN A 184 2.24 30.20 6.15
N GLY A 185 2.75 29.20 6.88
CA GLY A 185 2.51 28.99 8.31
C GLY A 185 1.11 28.41 8.64
N LYS A 186 0.29 28.09 7.63
CA LYS A 186 -1.03 27.46 7.78
C LYS A 186 -1.17 26.17 6.98
N ILE A 187 -0.05 25.57 6.61
CA ILE A 187 0.05 24.32 5.88
C ILE A 187 0.33 23.21 6.86
N THR A 188 -0.30 22.04 6.67
CA THR A 188 0.02 20.83 7.42
C THR A 188 0.56 19.73 6.50
N ALA A 189 1.53 18.95 7.02
CA ALA A 189 2.16 17.84 6.32
C ALA A 189 2.29 16.62 7.23
N TYR A 190 2.30 15.42 6.63
CA TYR A 190 2.43 14.17 7.38
C TYR A 190 3.84 14.01 7.98
N ASP A 191 3.92 13.64 9.25
CA ASP A 191 5.17 13.51 10.01
C ASP A 191 5.69 12.07 10.02
N ALA A 192 6.21 11.60 8.89
CA ALA A 192 6.86 10.29 8.82
C ALA A 192 7.86 10.23 7.65
N PRO A 193 8.90 9.39 7.71
CA PRO A 193 9.85 9.21 6.61
C PRO A 193 9.19 8.84 5.28
N ILE A 194 8.05 8.15 5.29
CA ILE A 194 7.32 7.77 4.08
C ILE A 194 6.82 8.99 3.29
N TYR A 195 6.66 10.15 3.93
CA TYR A 195 6.26 11.41 3.28
C TYR A 195 7.30 11.91 2.25
N ILE A 196 8.52 11.38 2.24
CA ILE A 196 9.51 11.61 1.18
C ILE A 196 8.96 11.19 -0.18
N ALA A 197 8.10 10.15 -0.22
CA ALA A 197 7.45 9.72 -1.46
C ALA A 197 6.47 10.77 -2.02
N ASP A 198 5.80 11.55 -1.17
CA ASP A 198 4.92 12.64 -1.60
C ASP A 198 5.73 13.74 -2.31
N ALA A 199 6.91 14.08 -1.78
CA ALA A 199 7.86 14.96 -2.46
C ALA A 199 8.32 14.36 -3.81
N ALA A 200 8.56 13.05 -3.86
CA ALA A 200 8.95 12.39 -5.09
C ALA A 200 7.82 12.40 -6.13
N VAL A 201 6.56 12.19 -5.74
CA VAL A 201 5.39 12.30 -6.65
C VAL A 201 5.30 13.72 -7.23
N TYR A 202 5.46 14.75 -6.42
CA TYR A 202 5.50 16.13 -6.89
C TYR A 202 6.62 16.35 -7.90
N LEU A 203 7.84 15.87 -7.58
CA LEU A 203 9.00 15.98 -8.49
C LEU A 203 8.84 15.17 -9.78
N MET A 204 8.17 14.04 -9.78
CA MET A 204 7.88 13.27 -11.00
C MET A 204 7.10 14.10 -12.01
N TYR A 205 6.19 14.95 -11.54
CA TYR A 205 5.36 15.78 -12.39
C TYR A 205 6.08 17.08 -12.81
N HIS A 206 6.71 17.79 -11.86
CA HIS A 206 7.28 19.11 -12.07
C HIS A 206 8.74 19.12 -12.52
N LYS A 207 9.49 18.01 -12.30
CA LYS A 207 10.90 17.83 -12.68
C LYS A 207 11.17 16.48 -13.34
N PRO A 208 10.52 16.19 -14.48
CA PRO A 208 10.63 14.89 -15.15
C PRO A 208 12.08 14.54 -15.56
N GLU A 209 12.97 15.53 -15.66
CA GLU A 209 14.40 15.31 -15.92
C GLU A 209 15.13 14.56 -14.82
N LEU A 210 14.56 14.46 -13.60
CA LEU A 210 15.09 13.62 -12.53
C LEU A 210 14.91 12.12 -12.81
N GLY A 211 14.04 11.74 -13.76
CA GLY A 211 13.83 10.36 -14.18
C GLY A 211 13.26 9.46 -13.07
N ILE A 212 12.55 10.01 -12.08
CA ILE A 212 11.88 9.22 -11.05
C ILE A 212 10.72 8.46 -11.71
N GLN A 213 10.74 7.12 -11.65
CA GLN A 213 9.69 6.26 -12.23
C GLN A 213 8.76 5.67 -11.16
N ASN A 214 9.26 5.55 -9.93
CA ASN A 214 8.50 5.07 -8.78
C ASN A 214 8.94 5.87 -7.55
N PRO A 215 8.01 6.51 -6.81
CA PRO A 215 8.36 7.38 -5.69
C PRO A 215 9.01 6.65 -4.50
N TYR A 216 8.95 5.31 -4.47
CA TYR A 216 9.60 4.48 -3.44
C TYR A 216 10.92 3.86 -3.90
N ALA A 217 11.31 4.05 -5.17
CA ALA A 217 12.55 3.52 -5.74
C ALA A 217 13.51 4.66 -6.08
N LEU A 218 13.86 5.49 -5.10
CA LEU A 218 14.75 6.62 -5.31
C LEU A 218 16.21 6.19 -5.20
N ASP A 219 17.04 6.55 -6.19
CA ASP A 219 18.48 6.55 -6.02
C ASP A 219 18.94 7.73 -5.13
N LYS A 220 20.24 7.79 -4.82
CA LYS A 220 20.76 8.82 -3.92
C LYS A 220 20.56 10.24 -4.43
N THR A 221 20.59 10.45 -5.73
CA THR A 221 20.40 11.77 -6.35
C THR A 221 18.94 12.19 -6.27
N GLN A 222 18.03 11.25 -6.56
CA GLN A 222 16.59 11.45 -6.49
C GLN A 222 16.14 11.67 -5.04
N LEU A 223 16.66 10.89 -4.09
CA LEU A 223 16.39 11.09 -2.66
C LEU A 223 16.89 12.48 -2.21
N ALA A 224 18.09 12.89 -2.61
CA ALA A 224 18.61 14.23 -2.26
C ALA A 224 17.68 15.32 -2.79
N ALA A 225 17.19 15.22 -4.03
CA ALA A 225 16.26 16.20 -4.60
C ALA A 225 14.93 16.25 -3.82
N ALA A 226 14.38 15.09 -3.40
CA ALA A 226 13.18 15.05 -2.57
C ALA A 226 13.41 15.68 -1.19
N ILE A 227 14.55 15.44 -0.57
CA ILE A 227 14.93 16.05 0.73
C ILE A 227 15.12 17.56 0.59
N ASP A 228 15.72 18.04 -0.49
CA ASP A 228 15.87 19.48 -0.73
C ASP A 228 14.52 20.17 -0.89
N LEU A 229 13.56 19.54 -1.59
CA LEU A 229 12.18 20.02 -1.69
C LEU A 229 11.48 20.05 -0.33
N LEU A 230 11.64 19.01 0.50
CA LEU A 230 11.09 18.95 1.86
C LEU A 230 11.67 20.03 2.77
N LYS A 231 12.97 20.32 2.67
CA LYS A 231 13.61 21.42 3.40
C LYS A 231 13.10 22.78 2.93
N GLN A 232 12.78 22.92 1.65
CA GLN A 232 12.11 24.11 1.13
C GLN A 232 10.70 24.22 1.73
N GLN A 233 9.89 23.16 1.66
CA GLN A 233 8.55 23.12 2.23
C GLN A 233 8.53 23.42 3.73
N ASN A 234 9.53 22.95 4.49
CA ASN A 234 9.63 23.19 5.93
C ASN A 234 9.64 24.69 6.30
N GLN A 235 9.99 25.57 5.36
CA GLN A 235 9.97 27.02 5.59
C GLN A 235 8.56 27.61 5.56
N VAL A 236 7.60 26.93 4.96
CA VAL A 236 6.20 27.38 4.81
C VAL A 236 5.21 26.54 5.61
N ILE A 237 5.62 25.36 6.12
CA ILE A 237 4.80 24.51 6.98
C ILE A 237 4.46 25.22 8.29
N GLY A 238 3.21 25.13 8.72
CA GLY A 238 2.76 25.54 10.03
C GLY A 238 2.82 24.42 11.05
N GLU A 239 2.51 23.18 10.61
CA GLU A 239 2.39 22.02 11.49
C GLU A 239 2.72 20.73 10.76
N TYR A 240 3.48 19.84 11.41
CA TYR A 240 3.58 18.43 11.02
C TYR A 240 2.66 17.60 11.91
N TRP A 241 1.93 16.64 11.30
CA TRP A 241 1.01 15.79 12.03
C TRP A 241 1.32 14.30 11.87
N SER A 242 1.18 13.58 12.96
CA SER A 242 1.12 12.10 13.01
C SER A 242 -0.04 11.63 13.88
N ASP A 243 -0.67 12.55 14.62
CA ASP A 243 -1.87 12.28 15.42
C ASP A 243 -3.11 12.77 14.67
N PRO A 244 -4.06 11.86 14.32
CA PRO A 244 -5.29 12.21 13.61
C PRO A 244 -6.17 13.26 14.33
N VAL A 245 -6.25 13.19 15.67
CA VAL A 245 -7.08 14.11 16.47
C VAL A 245 -6.47 15.51 16.46
N ALA A 246 -5.13 15.59 16.56
CA ALA A 246 -4.44 16.88 16.46
C ALA A 246 -4.67 17.52 15.09
N GLN A 247 -4.55 16.74 14.00
CA GLN A 247 -4.78 17.22 12.63
C GLN A 247 -6.22 17.75 12.45
N ILE A 248 -7.25 16.99 12.88
CA ILE A 248 -8.64 17.44 12.84
C ILE A 248 -8.81 18.76 13.62
N THR A 249 -8.26 18.82 14.83
CA THR A 249 -8.36 20.01 15.70
C THR A 249 -7.72 21.24 15.06
N SER A 250 -6.59 21.06 14.40
CA SER A 250 -5.86 22.13 13.70
C SER A 250 -6.69 22.73 12.56
N PHE A 251 -7.32 21.89 11.72
CA PHE A 251 -8.21 22.35 10.65
C PHE A 251 -9.49 23.02 11.18
N VAL A 252 -10.14 22.39 12.15
CA VAL A 252 -11.36 22.92 12.77
C VAL A 252 -11.11 24.27 13.46
N GLY A 253 -9.96 24.42 14.09
CA GLY A 253 -9.52 25.66 14.74
C GLY A 253 -9.01 26.75 13.78
N GLY A 254 -8.78 26.42 12.50
CA GLY A 254 -8.22 27.34 11.50
C GLY A 254 -6.73 27.63 11.71
N ASN A 255 -6.02 26.83 12.49
CA ASN A 255 -4.56 26.90 12.64
C ASN A 255 -3.90 26.46 11.32
N THR A 256 -4.43 25.44 10.68
CA THR A 256 -4.09 25.03 9.33
C THR A 256 -5.29 25.16 8.39
N VAL A 257 -5.07 25.45 7.13
CA VAL A 257 -6.13 25.70 6.14
C VAL A 257 -5.96 24.87 4.87
N VAL A 258 -4.79 24.27 4.67
CA VAL A 258 -4.47 23.42 3.53
C VAL A 258 -3.35 22.43 3.92
N GLY A 259 -3.34 21.25 3.31
CA GLY A 259 -2.26 20.28 3.52
C GLY A 259 -2.67 18.83 3.35
N THR A 260 -1.78 17.92 3.69
CA THR A 260 -2.04 16.49 3.57
C THR A 260 -3.03 16.00 4.61
N SER A 261 -3.94 15.13 4.20
CA SER A 261 -4.95 14.54 5.07
C SER A 261 -5.50 13.23 4.46
N TRP A 262 -6.37 12.60 5.21
CA TRP A 262 -7.19 11.47 4.76
C TRP A 262 -8.66 11.85 4.73
N GLU A 263 -9.43 11.30 3.78
CA GLU A 263 -10.87 11.58 3.68
C GLU A 263 -11.62 11.32 5.00
N VAL A 264 -11.21 10.29 5.73
CA VAL A 264 -11.81 9.97 7.04
C VAL A 264 -11.61 11.10 8.06
N LEU A 265 -10.47 11.80 8.04
CA LEU A 265 -10.20 12.90 8.97
C LEU A 265 -11.06 14.12 8.63
N ARG A 266 -11.21 14.43 7.33
CA ARG A 266 -12.15 15.43 6.85
C ARG A 266 -13.58 15.10 7.29
N LYS A 267 -14.00 13.83 7.15
CA LYS A 267 -15.33 13.37 7.57
C LYS A 267 -15.56 13.56 9.08
N PHE A 268 -14.57 13.20 9.91
CA PHE A 268 -14.67 13.38 11.36
C PHE A 268 -14.60 14.85 11.81
N ALA A 269 -13.98 15.73 11.04
CA ALA A 269 -14.00 17.16 11.30
C ALA A 269 -15.42 17.75 11.24
N ALA A 270 -16.32 17.11 10.49
CA ALA A 270 -17.75 17.44 10.38
C ALA A 270 -18.04 18.92 10.08
N GLN A 271 -17.20 19.54 9.23
CA GLN A 271 -17.38 20.93 8.79
C GLN A 271 -17.56 20.97 7.26
N ASP A 272 -18.60 21.63 6.81
CA ASP A 272 -18.99 21.68 5.40
C ASP A 272 -17.98 22.42 4.50
N ASN A 273 -17.22 23.36 5.06
CA ASN A 273 -16.18 24.10 4.36
C ASN A 273 -14.82 23.38 4.30
N LEU A 274 -14.67 22.27 5.00
CA LEU A 274 -13.49 21.41 4.85
C LEU A 274 -13.74 20.38 3.76
N LYS A 275 -12.91 20.40 2.74
CA LYS A 275 -12.99 19.55 1.55
C LYS A 275 -11.66 18.84 1.31
N THR A 276 -11.69 17.80 0.48
CA THR A 276 -10.50 17.14 -0.04
C THR A 276 -10.52 17.14 -1.57
N THR A 277 -9.35 17.08 -2.16
CA THR A 277 -9.17 16.92 -3.60
C THR A 277 -7.94 16.05 -3.88
N LEU A 278 -7.91 15.40 -5.05
CA LEU A 278 -6.73 14.74 -5.59
C LEU A 278 -6.12 15.66 -6.66
N PRO A 279 -4.99 16.32 -6.39
CA PRO A 279 -4.33 17.22 -7.34
C PRO A 279 -3.87 16.52 -8.63
N VAL A 280 -3.50 17.32 -9.63
CA VAL A 280 -3.12 16.82 -10.98
C VAL A 280 -1.92 15.88 -10.96
N GLU A 281 -1.01 16.02 -10.02
CA GLU A 281 0.19 15.18 -9.85
C GLU A 281 -0.17 13.75 -9.37
N GLY A 282 -1.39 13.54 -8.87
CA GLY A 282 -1.73 12.36 -8.10
C GLY A 282 -1.25 12.45 -6.66
N SER A 283 -1.15 11.32 -5.98
CA SER A 283 -0.73 11.28 -4.57
C SER A 283 -0.18 9.92 -4.18
N THR A 284 0.29 9.80 -2.95
CA THR A 284 0.52 8.52 -2.30
C THR A 284 -0.75 8.05 -1.57
N GLY A 285 -0.75 6.80 -1.09
CA GLY A 285 -1.87 6.27 -0.32
C GLY A 285 -1.49 5.00 0.43
N TRP A 286 -2.29 4.66 1.42
CA TRP A 286 -2.10 3.46 2.23
C TRP A 286 -3.07 2.36 1.78
N PHE A 287 -2.53 1.17 1.60
CA PHE A 287 -3.24 -0.03 1.22
C PHE A 287 -2.89 -1.08 2.27
N ASP A 288 -3.88 -1.56 2.99
CA ASP A 288 -3.69 -2.41 4.16
C ASP A 288 -4.05 -3.85 3.86
N SER A 289 -3.22 -4.77 4.36
CA SER A 289 -3.40 -6.20 4.19
C SER A 289 -3.19 -6.95 5.51
N TRP A 290 -3.90 -8.07 5.70
CA TRP A 290 -3.60 -9.05 6.73
C TRP A 290 -2.39 -9.87 6.31
N LEU A 291 -1.35 -9.92 7.16
CA LEU A 291 -0.18 -10.79 6.97
C LEU A 291 -0.03 -11.73 8.17
N VAL A 292 0.41 -12.96 7.90
CA VAL A 292 0.55 -14.00 8.93
C VAL A 292 2.01 -14.16 9.34
N SER A 293 2.26 -14.19 10.64
CA SER A 293 3.59 -14.43 11.23
C SER A 293 4.19 -15.74 10.72
N SER A 294 5.48 -15.72 10.37
CA SER A 294 6.23 -16.94 10.01
C SER A 294 6.43 -17.93 11.16
N THR A 295 6.18 -17.50 12.40
CA THR A 295 6.37 -18.28 13.62
C THR A 295 5.09 -18.54 14.38
N THR A 296 3.92 -18.20 13.81
CA THR A 296 2.63 -18.43 14.47
C THR A 296 2.40 -19.90 14.80
N LYS A 297 1.72 -20.12 15.92
CA LYS A 297 1.22 -21.44 16.31
C LYS A 297 -0.28 -21.57 16.12
N ASN A 298 -0.96 -20.49 15.74
CA ASN A 298 -2.39 -20.35 15.59
C ASN A 298 -2.78 -20.18 14.11
N ILE A 299 -2.13 -20.98 13.24
CA ILE A 299 -2.18 -20.79 11.77
C ILE A 299 -3.59 -21.00 11.20
N ASN A 300 -4.34 -21.99 11.71
CA ASN A 300 -5.69 -22.27 11.22
C ASN A 300 -6.68 -21.16 11.63
N CYS A 301 -6.56 -20.64 12.86
CA CYS A 301 -7.31 -19.45 13.29
C CYS A 301 -6.95 -18.22 12.46
N ALA A 302 -5.67 -18.06 12.07
CA ALA A 302 -5.21 -16.97 11.22
C ALA A 302 -5.82 -17.01 9.82
N TYR A 303 -5.80 -18.17 9.16
CA TYR A 303 -6.43 -18.34 7.84
C TYR A 303 -7.96 -18.17 7.90
N ALA A 304 -8.59 -18.73 8.93
CA ALA A 304 -10.04 -18.55 9.13
C ALA A 304 -10.41 -17.05 9.31
N TRP A 305 -9.56 -16.28 10.01
CA TRP A 305 -9.75 -14.83 10.17
C TRP A 305 -9.66 -14.10 8.83
N MET A 306 -8.64 -14.38 8.03
CA MET A 306 -8.47 -13.78 6.71
C MET A 306 -9.65 -14.12 5.79
N ASP A 307 -10.11 -15.36 5.78
CA ASP A 307 -11.29 -15.76 5.01
C ASP A 307 -12.56 -15.07 5.51
N TYR A 308 -12.76 -15.02 6.82
CA TYR A 308 -13.92 -14.37 7.43
C TYR A 308 -13.98 -12.88 7.12
N THR A 309 -12.84 -12.17 7.25
CA THR A 309 -12.78 -10.73 7.00
C THR A 309 -12.75 -10.35 5.52
N SER A 310 -12.59 -11.31 4.62
CA SER A 310 -12.72 -11.11 3.17
C SER A 310 -14.17 -11.16 2.69
N LYS A 311 -15.14 -11.60 3.53
CA LYS A 311 -16.57 -11.56 3.18
C LYS A 311 -17.04 -10.13 2.99
N PRO A 312 -17.93 -9.85 2.00
CA PRO A 312 -18.37 -8.49 1.70
C PRO A 312 -18.93 -7.74 2.91
N ASP A 313 -19.77 -8.38 3.71
CA ASP A 313 -20.41 -7.79 4.88
C ASP A 313 -19.42 -7.46 6.00
N VAL A 314 -18.46 -8.35 6.26
CA VAL A 314 -17.45 -8.15 7.32
C VAL A 314 -16.40 -7.15 6.87
N ASN A 315 -15.89 -7.28 5.63
CA ASN A 315 -14.93 -6.34 5.06
C ASN A 315 -15.51 -4.92 4.99
N GLY A 316 -16.77 -4.82 4.55
CA GLY A 316 -17.50 -3.55 4.53
C GLY A 316 -17.70 -2.96 5.93
N ALA A 317 -18.01 -3.78 6.94
CA ALA A 317 -18.16 -3.31 8.32
C ALA A 317 -16.84 -2.73 8.86
N ILE A 318 -15.70 -3.38 8.59
CA ILE A 318 -14.37 -2.88 8.92
C ILE A 318 -14.11 -1.55 8.20
N ALA A 319 -14.40 -1.49 6.90
CA ALA A 319 -14.19 -0.30 6.08
C ALA A 319 -15.02 0.90 6.53
N VAL A 320 -16.28 0.68 6.88
CA VAL A 320 -17.19 1.74 7.41
C VAL A 320 -16.71 2.24 8.76
N ASN A 321 -16.30 1.32 9.65
CA ASN A 321 -15.85 1.67 10.99
C ASN A 321 -14.55 2.49 10.98
N PHE A 322 -13.60 2.08 10.15
CA PHE A 322 -12.32 2.79 10.02
C PHE A 322 -12.46 4.07 9.17
N GLY A 323 -13.24 4.03 8.08
CA GLY A 323 -13.35 5.12 7.10
C GLY A 323 -12.37 4.97 5.94
N MET A 324 -12.55 3.92 5.13
CA MET A 324 -11.71 3.59 3.96
C MET A 324 -12.54 2.93 2.85
N ALA A 325 -11.98 2.85 1.66
CA ALA A 325 -12.51 2.00 0.60
C ALA A 325 -12.34 0.51 1.00
N PRO A 326 -13.42 -0.32 1.01
CA PRO A 326 -13.31 -1.74 1.27
C PRO A 326 -12.51 -2.44 0.18
N ALA A 327 -11.79 -3.50 0.54
CA ALA A 327 -11.15 -4.36 -0.46
C ALA A 327 -12.19 -5.16 -1.25
N ASN A 328 -13.23 -5.68 -0.58
CA ASN A 328 -14.31 -6.40 -1.24
C ASN A 328 -15.41 -5.42 -1.69
N VAL A 329 -15.40 -5.09 -2.98
CA VAL A 329 -16.33 -4.08 -3.56
C VAL A 329 -17.76 -4.58 -3.72
N ALA A 330 -18.04 -5.89 -3.57
CA ALA A 330 -19.40 -6.39 -3.55
C ALA A 330 -20.22 -5.83 -2.37
N PHE A 331 -19.55 -5.36 -1.32
CA PHE A 331 -20.18 -4.61 -0.23
C PHE A 331 -20.94 -3.37 -0.74
N CYS A 332 -20.42 -2.65 -1.72
CA CYS A 332 -20.99 -1.38 -2.20
C CYS A 332 -22.45 -1.54 -2.66
N ALA A 333 -22.76 -2.64 -3.33
CA ALA A 333 -24.13 -2.95 -3.83
C ALA A 333 -25.09 -3.49 -2.74
N SER A 334 -24.64 -3.66 -1.49
CA SER A 334 -25.45 -4.30 -0.44
C SER A 334 -26.58 -3.42 0.11
N SER A 335 -26.41 -2.09 0.10
CA SER A 335 -27.43 -1.12 0.52
C SER A 335 -27.11 0.28 -0.02
N PRO A 336 -28.09 1.22 -0.02
CA PRO A 336 -27.83 2.63 -0.37
C PRO A 336 -26.77 3.29 0.52
N GLU A 337 -26.71 2.93 1.80
CA GLU A 337 -25.72 3.46 2.76
C GLU A 337 -24.32 2.91 2.45
N ALA A 338 -24.23 1.65 2.06
CA ALA A 338 -22.98 1.04 1.61
C ALA A 338 -22.46 1.70 0.33
N GLN A 339 -23.35 1.95 -0.65
CA GLN A 339 -22.98 2.67 -1.87
C GLN A 339 -22.50 4.09 -1.55
N ALA A 340 -23.22 4.84 -0.69
CA ALA A 340 -22.80 6.18 -0.29
C ALA A 340 -21.44 6.20 0.42
N HIS A 341 -21.12 5.15 1.20
CA HIS A 341 -19.79 4.97 1.77
C HIS A 341 -18.74 4.73 0.67
N CYS A 342 -19.02 3.81 -0.24
CA CYS A 342 -18.11 3.50 -1.37
C CYS A 342 -17.86 4.71 -2.26
N ASP A 343 -18.90 5.51 -2.55
CA ASP A 343 -18.76 6.76 -3.32
C ASP A 343 -17.85 7.76 -2.58
N THR A 344 -18.00 7.88 -1.26
CA THR A 344 -17.20 8.79 -0.42
C THR A 344 -15.71 8.43 -0.46
N PHE A 345 -15.40 7.13 -0.47
CA PHE A 345 -14.01 6.63 -0.43
C PHE A 345 -13.51 6.12 -1.79
N PHE A 346 -14.23 6.40 -2.89
CA PHE A 346 -13.83 6.05 -4.27
C PHE A 346 -13.63 4.53 -4.48
N ALA A 347 -14.35 3.68 -3.73
CA ALA A 347 -14.06 2.25 -3.67
C ALA A 347 -14.09 1.55 -5.04
N GLU A 348 -15.01 1.95 -5.92
CA GLU A 348 -15.22 1.38 -7.27
C GLU A 348 -14.53 2.22 -8.37
N ASP A 349 -13.83 3.30 -8.02
CA ASP A 349 -13.13 4.17 -8.97
C ASP A 349 -11.66 3.75 -9.12
N GLU A 350 -11.43 2.74 -9.96
CA GLU A 350 -10.06 2.29 -10.26
C GLU A 350 -9.23 3.36 -11.00
N GLU A 351 -9.87 4.27 -11.76
CA GLU A 351 -9.13 5.37 -12.41
C GLU A 351 -8.61 6.39 -11.38
N PHE A 352 -9.37 6.63 -10.32
CA PHE A 352 -8.89 7.41 -9.18
C PHE A 352 -7.66 6.75 -8.56
N PHE A 353 -7.75 5.44 -8.24
CA PHE A 353 -6.65 4.72 -7.58
C PHE A 353 -5.43 4.47 -8.47
N LYS A 354 -5.54 4.52 -9.80
CA LYS A 354 -4.36 4.51 -10.69
C LYS A 354 -3.47 5.75 -10.53
N ARG A 355 -3.99 6.81 -9.95
CA ARG A 355 -3.24 8.05 -9.64
C ARG A 355 -2.67 8.05 -8.22
N ILE A 356 -2.90 6.98 -7.47
CA ILE A 356 -2.43 6.81 -6.10
C ILE A 356 -1.27 5.80 -6.09
N TRP A 357 -0.13 6.21 -5.55
CA TRP A 357 1.02 5.35 -5.33
C TRP A 357 0.89 4.66 -3.97
N PRO A 358 0.65 3.34 -3.93
CA PRO A 358 0.53 2.61 -2.66
C PRO A 358 1.82 2.69 -1.86
N TRP A 359 1.72 3.00 -0.58
CA TRP A 359 2.88 2.98 0.31
C TRP A 359 3.63 1.67 0.18
N THR A 360 4.92 1.78 -0.03
CA THR A 360 5.82 0.64 -0.22
C THR A 360 7.12 0.93 0.49
N THR A 361 7.67 -0.03 1.20
CA THR A 361 8.97 0.13 1.85
C THR A 361 10.05 0.40 0.81
N PRO A 362 10.80 1.51 0.90
CA PRO A 362 12.02 1.69 0.11
C PRO A 362 13.06 0.62 0.47
N ILE A 363 13.54 -0.09 -0.52
CA ILE A 363 14.58 -1.11 -0.39
C ILE A 363 15.72 -0.85 -1.37
N GLU A 364 16.89 -1.44 -1.13
CA GLU A 364 18.08 -1.23 -1.96
C GLU A 364 17.93 -1.78 -3.38
N THR A 365 17.09 -2.79 -3.57
CA THR A 365 16.68 -3.27 -4.89
C THR A 365 15.64 -2.32 -5.46
N CYS A 366 15.90 -1.73 -6.63
CA CYS A 366 14.98 -0.79 -7.24
C CYS A 366 13.71 -1.52 -7.73
N VAL A 367 12.60 -1.31 -7.04
CA VAL A 367 11.30 -1.95 -7.35
C VAL A 367 10.67 -1.47 -8.67
N ASP A 368 11.24 -0.45 -9.30
CA ASP A 368 10.88 0.04 -10.64
C ASP A 368 11.60 -0.71 -11.79
N GLY A 369 12.38 -1.73 -11.47
CA GLY A 369 13.06 -2.57 -12.46
C GLY A 369 14.47 -2.13 -12.85
N ARG A 370 14.97 -0.99 -12.36
CA ARG A 370 16.36 -0.57 -12.63
C ARG A 370 17.34 -1.49 -11.94
N THR A 371 18.34 -1.97 -12.69
CA THR A 371 19.40 -2.87 -12.21
C THR A 371 20.80 -2.25 -12.27
N ASP A 372 20.95 -1.12 -12.92
CA ASP A 372 22.20 -0.37 -13.12
C ASP A 372 22.49 0.64 -12.00
N VAL A 373 21.53 0.85 -11.12
CA VAL A 373 21.62 1.72 -9.94
C VAL A 373 21.17 0.98 -8.69
N LYS A 374 21.60 1.49 -7.53
CA LYS A 374 21.14 1.03 -6.23
C LYS A 374 20.15 2.07 -5.68
N CYS A 375 18.96 1.62 -5.31
CA CYS A 375 17.99 2.44 -4.65
C CYS A 375 18.31 2.62 -3.16
N THR A 376 17.69 3.61 -2.53
CA THR A 376 17.92 3.93 -1.13
C THR A 376 16.97 3.15 -0.23
N SER A 377 17.50 2.66 0.88
CA SER A 377 16.76 1.87 1.86
C SER A 377 15.87 2.74 2.77
N PHE A 378 14.92 2.12 3.45
CA PHE A 378 14.09 2.79 4.46
C PHE A 378 14.94 3.40 5.60
N GLN A 379 16.06 2.78 5.95
CA GLN A 379 16.98 3.35 6.94
C GLN A 379 17.63 4.65 6.43
N GLU A 380 18.01 4.71 5.16
CA GLU A 380 18.53 5.93 4.56
C GLU A 380 17.44 7.02 4.51
N TRP A 381 16.19 6.66 4.23
CA TRP A 381 15.05 7.58 4.28
C TRP A 381 14.79 8.11 5.70
N THR A 382 14.82 7.27 6.70
CA THR A 382 14.67 7.66 8.12
C THR A 382 15.76 8.67 8.53
N ASN A 383 17.02 8.38 8.13
CA ASN A 383 18.14 9.28 8.41
C ASN A 383 17.99 10.61 7.67
N ALA A 384 17.54 10.58 6.40
CA ALA A 384 17.32 11.77 5.60
C ALA A 384 16.16 12.63 6.14
N TRP A 385 15.04 12.00 6.53
CA TRP A 385 13.89 12.67 7.14
C TRP A 385 14.28 13.45 8.40
N ALA A 386 15.13 12.86 9.25
CA ALA A 386 15.63 13.56 10.45
C ALA A 386 16.35 14.90 10.13
N THR A 387 16.89 15.05 8.92
CA THR A 387 17.55 16.30 8.48
C THR A 387 16.59 17.36 7.93
N VAL A 388 15.33 17.02 7.70
CA VAL A 388 14.31 17.96 7.20
C VAL A 388 13.84 18.89 8.31
N LYS A 389 13.68 18.36 9.50
CA LYS A 389 13.10 19.10 10.64
C LYS A 389 14.15 19.84 11.48
N GLY A 390 15.44 19.56 11.29
CA GLY A 390 16.57 20.20 11.98
C GLY A 390 17.03 19.44 13.21
#